data_7f8e8463f3edb6f14ccc7012613920e3
#
_entry.id   7f8e8463f3edb6f14ccc7012613920e3
#
_cell.length_a   1.000
_cell.length_b   1.000
_cell.length_c   1.000
_cell.angle_alpha   90.00
_cell.angle_beta   90.00
_cell.angle_gamma   90.00
#
_symmetry.space_group_name_H-M   'P 1'
#
loop_
_entity.id
_entity.type
_entity.pdbx_description
1 polymer ?
#
loop_
_entity_poly.entity_id
_entity_poly.type
_entity_poly.pdbx_seq_one_letter_code
_entity_poly.pdbx_strand_id
1 'polypeptide(L)'
;EAPDRLTLYDKTQGVMATRRDFARQWGLPEENVKVIATFVGGAFGNALHSWPHESAAVVAAKVVNRPVKLTLTREQMFTMVGYRPHTWQKIGMSATPDGKLTA
;
A
#
# COMPACT_ATOMS: atom_id res chain seq x y z
N GLU A 1 -21.45 4.78 -8.54
CA GLU A 1 -21.81 5.68 -7.43
C GLU A 1 -21.53 7.12 -7.83
N ALA A 2 -21.69 8.11 -6.95
CA ALA A 2 -21.50 9.52 -7.30
C ALA A 2 -20.07 9.81 -7.78
N PRO A 3 -19.87 10.71 -8.75
CA PRO A 3 -18.56 10.96 -9.37
C PRO A 3 -17.52 11.53 -8.40
N ASP A 4 -17.95 11.99 -7.24
CA ASP A 4 -17.14 12.57 -6.18
C ASP A 4 -16.84 11.59 -5.02
N ARG A 5 -17.24 10.32 -5.14
CA ARG A 5 -17.07 9.30 -4.09
C ARG A 5 -16.32 8.08 -4.60
N LEU A 6 -15.44 7.56 -3.76
CA LEU A 6 -14.66 6.35 -4.01
C LEU A 6 -14.85 5.35 -2.87
N THR A 7 -15.23 4.11 -3.22
CA THR A 7 -15.17 2.98 -2.30
C THR A 7 -14.14 1.98 -2.82
N LEU A 8 -13.13 1.70 -2.04
CA LEU A 8 -12.05 0.77 -2.35
C LEU A 8 -12.11 -0.41 -1.36
N TYR A 9 -12.22 -1.62 -1.88
CA TYR A 9 -12.00 -2.86 -1.14
C TYR A 9 -10.57 -3.30 -1.39
N ASP A 10 -9.75 -3.23 -0.37
CA ASP A 10 -8.32 -3.43 -0.51
C ASP A 10 -7.74 -4.33 0.59
N LYS A 11 -6.66 -5.01 0.25
CA LYS A 11 -5.82 -5.74 1.19
C LYS A 11 -4.73 -4.83 1.73
N THR A 12 -5.08 -3.85 2.54
CA THR A 12 -4.12 -2.96 3.18
C THR A 12 -4.11 -3.13 4.70
N GLN A 13 -2.93 -3.03 5.30
CA GLN A 13 -2.80 -2.89 6.75
C GLN A 13 -2.87 -1.42 7.22
N GLY A 14 -2.85 -0.49 6.27
CA GLY A 14 -2.84 0.96 6.50
C GLY A 14 -4.08 1.68 5.99
N VAL A 15 -5.29 1.24 6.36
CA VAL A 15 -6.58 1.77 5.86
C VAL A 15 -6.64 3.29 5.82
N MET A 16 -6.21 3.96 6.92
CA MET A 16 -6.25 5.42 6.99
C MET A 16 -5.19 6.09 6.12
N ALA A 17 -4.03 5.47 5.93
CA ALA A 17 -3.00 5.96 5.03
C ALA A 17 -3.47 5.84 3.58
N THR A 18 -3.95 4.66 3.19
CA THR A 18 -4.54 4.40 1.87
C THR A 18 -5.66 5.39 1.54
N ARG A 19 -6.56 5.64 2.50
CA ARG A 19 -7.63 6.64 2.33
C ARG A 19 -7.08 8.02 2.00
N ARG A 20 -6.10 8.53 2.77
CA ARG A 20 -5.48 9.84 2.51
C ARG A 20 -4.75 9.89 1.17
N ASP A 21 -4.04 8.81 0.82
CA ASP A 21 -3.30 8.73 -0.44
C ASP A 21 -4.25 8.81 -1.64
N PHE A 22 -5.33 8.05 -1.61
CA PHE A 22 -6.35 8.08 -2.68
C PHE A 22 -7.12 9.40 -2.72
N ALA A 23 -7.47 9.98 -1.57
CA ALA A 23 -8.10 11.29 -1.52
C ALA A 23 -7.22 12.34 -2.21
N ARG A 24 -5.93 12.37 -1.88
CA ARG A 24 -4.96 13.28 -2.49
C ARG A 24 -4.75 13.00 -3.97
N GLN A 25 -4.58 11.73 -4.36
CA GLN A 25 -4.32 11.33 -5.74
C GLN A 25 -5.46 11.70 -6.69
N TRP A 26 -6.70 11.63 -6.21
CA TRP A 26 -7.90 11.87 -7.02
C TRP A 26 -8.55 13.23 -6.77
N GLY A 27 -7.97 14.07 -5.92
CA GLY A 27 -8.52 15.38 -5.57
C GLY A 27 -9.87 15.31 -4.87
N LEU A 28 -10.11 14.25 -4.10
CA LEU A 28 -11.36 14.05 -3.37
C LEU A 28 -11.21 14.47 -1.90
N PRO A 29 -12.28 14.98 -1.25
CA PRO A 29 -12.31 15.09 0.20
C PRO A 29 -12.13 13.70 0.84
N GLU A 30 -11.40 13.63 1.97
CA GLU A 30 -11.17 12.34 2.63
C GLU A 30 -12.47 11.64 3.06
N GLU A 31 -13.48 12.40 3.44
CA GLU A 31 -14.80 11.87 3.82
C GLU A 31 -15.52 11.18 2.67
N ASN A 32 -15.14 11.49 1.42
CA ASN A 32 -15.70 10.89 0.21
C ASN A 32 -14.93 9.63 -0.23
N VAL A 33 -13.84 9.29 0.44
CA VAL A 33 -13.06 8.07 0.19
C VAL A 33 -13.27 7.07 1.31
N LYS A 34 -13.81 5.90 0.96
CA LYS A 34 -14.02 4.78 1.88
C LYS A 34 -13.09 3.63 1.50
N VAL A 35 -12.23 3.23 2.43
CA VAL A 35 -11.36 2.05 2.27
C VAL A 35 -11.82 0.96 3.21
N ILE A 36 -12.03 -0.23 2.69
CA ILE A 36 -12.52 -1.41 3.42
C ILE A 36 -11.49 -2.52 3.28
N ALA A 37 -10.89 -2.93 4.39
CA ALA A 37 -9.95 -4.03 4.47
C ALA A 37 -10.52 -5.13 5.38
N THR A 38 -11.38 -5.96 4.82
CA THR A 38 -12.05 -7.03 5.58
C THR A 38 -11.07 -8.15 5.96
N PHE A 39 -10.15 -8.49 5.05
CA PHE A 39 -9.16 -9.55 5.25
C PHE A 39 -7.77 -9.07 4.85
N VAL A 40 -6.86 -8.93 5.79
CA VAL A 40 -5.50 -8.47 5.52
C VAL A 40 -4.54 -9.63 5.29
N GLY A 41 -4.58 -10.66 6.13
CA GLY A 41 -3.63 -11.78 6.08
C GLY A 41 -2.20 -11.35 6.38
N GLY A 42 -1.24 -12.11 5.89
CA GLY A 42 0.18 -11.75 5.97
C GLY A 42 0.52 -10.63 4.99
N ALA A 43 1.23 -9.62 5.45
CA ALA A 43 1.58 -8.44 4.66
C ALA A 43 3.07 -8.38 4.27
N PHE A 44 3.98 -8.83 5.16
CA PHE A 44 5.43 -8.88 4.93
C PHE A 44 6.03 -7.56 4.39
N GLY A 45 5.43 -6.41 4.77
CA GLY A 45 5.80 -5.08 4.28
C GLY A 45 5.23 -4.72 2.91
N ASN A 46 4.54 -5.61 2.24
CA ASN A 46 3.94 -5.37 0.93
C ASN A 46 2.61 -4.59 1.03
N ALA A 47 1.75 -4.92 1.98
CA ALA A 47 0.44 -4.30 2.13
C ALA A 47 0.44 -2.99 2.95
N LEU A 48 1.58 -2.32 3.07
CA LEU A 48 1.71 -1.06 3.83
C LEU A 48 1.48 0.17 2.94
N HIS A 49 1.85 0.09 1.70
CA HIS A 49 1.75 1.17 0.72
C HIS A 49 0.74 0.83 -0.36
N SER A 50 0.13 1.86 -0.93
CA SER A 50 -0.70 1.72 -2.13
C SER A 50 0.18 1.49 -3.35
N TRP A 51 -0.19 0.53 -4.18
CA TRP A 51 0.56 0.14 -5.36
C TRP A 51 -0.17 0.50 -6.66
N PRO A 52 0.52 0.58 -7.81
CA PRO A 52 -0.07 1.02 -9.07
C PRO A 52 -1.33 0.27 -9.51
N HIS A 53 -1.46 -1.01 -9.17
CA HIS A 53 -2.63 -1.81 -9.56
C HIS A 53 -3.94 -1.35 -8.87
N GLU A 54 -3.84 -0.78 -7.66
CA GLU A 54 -4.99 -0.20 -6.97
C GLU A 54 -5.49 1.04 -7.73
N SER A 55 -4.58 1.93 -8.12
CA SER A 55 -4.92 3.09 -8.96
C SER A 55 -5.47 2.68 -10.32
N ALA A 56 -4.91 1.63 -10.93
CA ALA A 56 -5.43 1.08 -12.19
C ALA A 56 -6.85 0.57 -12.05
N ALA A 57 -7.20 -0.08 -10.94
CA ALA A 57 -8.57 -0.52 -10.67
C ALA A 57 -9.54 0.66 -10.55
N VAL A 58 -9.12 1.76 -9.90
CA VAL A 58 -9.94 2.99 -9.78
C VAL A 58 -10.15 3.64 -11.16
N VAL A 59 -9.09 3.77 -11.97
CA VAL A 59 -9.21 4.28 -13.35
C VAL A 59 -10.18 3.42 -14.16
N ALA A 60 -9.99 2.11 -14.12
CA ALA A 60 -10.86 1.18 -14.84
C ALA A 60 -12.32 1.33 -14.42
N ALA A 61 -12.60 1.38 -13.11
CA ALA A 61 -13.96 1.57 -12.60
C ALA A 61 -14.58 2.89 -13.08
N LYS A 62 -13.79 3.95 -13.12
CA LYS A 62 -14.23 5.26 -13.63
C LYS A 62 -14.54 5.23 -15.14
N VAL A 63 -13.69 4.59 -15.93
CA VAL A 63 -13.85 4.48 -17.39
C VAL A 63 -15.09 3.67 -17.76
N VAL A 64 -15.28 2.52 -17.11
CA VAL A 64 -16.44 1.64 -17.43
C VAL A 64 -17.71 2.02 -16.67
N ASN A 65 -17.62 2.98 -15.74
CA ASN A 65 -18.69 3.42 -14.83
C ASN A 65 -19.37 2.25 -14.09
N ARG A 66 -18.57 1.30 -13.63
CA ARG A 66 -19.03 0.08 -12.91
C ARG A 66 -17.97 -0.34 -11.90
N PRO A 67 -18.37 -1.12 -10.86
CA PRO A 67 -17.40 -1.75 -9.98
C PRO A 67 -16.43 -2.63 -10.77
N VAL A 68 -15.14 -2.51 -10.48
CA VAL A 68 -14.08 -3.32 -11.09
C VAL A 68 -13.34 -4.07 -10.00
N LYS A 69 -13.11 -5.36 -10.23
CA LYS A 69 -12.22 -6.20 -9.43
C LYS A 69 -10.97 -6.49 -10.24
N LEU A 70 -9.82 -6.10 -9.71
CA LEU A 70 -8.52 -6.40 -10.29
C LEU A 70 -7.77 -7.37 -9.37
N THR A 71 -7.28 -8.46 -9.92
CA THR A 71 -6.46 -9.43 -9.21
C THR A 71 -5.18 -9.64 -9.99
N LEU A 72 -4.03 -9.42 -9.34
CA LEU A 72 -2.72 -9.69 -9.95
C LEU A 72 -2.45 -11.19 -9.99
N THR A 73 -1.84 -11.65 -11.06
CA THR A 73 -1.25 -12.99 -11.12
C THR A 73 0.00 -13.05 -10.23
N ARG A 74 0.45 -14.26 -9.93
CA ARG A 74 1.69 -14.44 -9.16
C ARG A 74 2.91 -13.79 -9.84
N GLU A 75 3.00 -13.86 -11.15
CA GLU A 75 4.06 -13.23 -11.94
C GLU A 75 4.01 -11.71 -11.85
N GLN A 76 2.83 -11.12 -12.00
CA GLN A 76 2.63 -9.68 -11.87
C GLN A 76 2.99 -9.17 -10.47
N MET A 77 2.81 -9.97 -9.43
CA MET A 77 3.21 -9.58 -8.08
C MET A 77 4.72 -9.38 -7.92
N PHE A 78 5.54 -10.02 -8.74
CA PHE A 78 7.01 -9.81 -8.72
C PHE A 78 7.45 -8.53 -9.43
N THR A 79 6.60 -7.95 -10.26
CA THR A 79 6.95 -6.78 -11.09
C THR A 79 6.16 -5.53 -10.74
N MET A 80 4.94 -5.67 -10.20
CA MET A 80 4.01 -4.55 -9.99
C MET A 80 3.81 -4.13 -8.54
N VAL A 81 4.33 -4.90 -7.59
CA VAL A 81 4.23 -4.56 -6.16
C VAL A 81 5.62 -4.45 -5.54
N GLY A 82 5.70 -3.78 -4.40
CA GLY A 82 6.96 -3.61 -3.70
C GLY A 82 7.54 -4.91 -3.16
N TYR A 83 8.82 -4.92 -2.97
CA TYR A 83 9.60 -6.04 -2.45
C TYR A 83 10.56 -5.57 -1.37
N ARG A 84 11.05 -6.49 -0.58
CA ARG A 84 12.16 -6.23 0.34
C ARG A 84 13.47 -6.23 -0.45
N PRO A 85 14.21 -5.10 -0.48
CA PRO A 85 15.46 -5.03 -1.24
C PRO A 85 16.52 -5.94 -0.64
N HIS A 86 17.39 -6.46 -1.49
CA HIS A 86 18.64 -7.05 -1.04
C HIS A 86 19.56 -5.93 -0.53
N THR A 87 19.96 -6.00 0.72
CA THR A 87 20.86 -5.01 1.32
C THR A 87 22.15 -5.67 1.75
N TRP A 88 23.26 -4.95 1.60
CA TRP A 88 24.53 -5.31 2.18
C TRP A 88 24.88 -4.26 3.25
N GLN A 89 25.19 -4.73 4.44
CA GLN A 89 25.44 -3.85 5.57
C GLN A 89 26.76 -4.25 6.24
N LYS A 90 27.61 -3.27 6.57
CA LYS A 90 28.82 -3.43 7.38
C LYS A 90 28.65 -2.61 8.65
N ILE A 91 28.63 -3.30 9.78
CA ILE A 91 28.44 -2.66 11.08
C ILE A 91 29.74 -2.83 11.87
N GLY A 92 30.31 -1.70 12.34
CA GLY A 92 31.40 -1.67 13.31
C GLY A 92 30.82 -1.28 14.66
N MET A 93 31.18 -2.02 15.69
CA MET A 93 30.75 -1.72 17.06
C MET A 93 31.92 -1.87 18.01
N SER A 94 32.01 -0.98 18.98
CA SER A 94 32.96 -1.12 20.10
C SER A 94 32.26 -0.88 21.43
N ALA A 95 32.76 -1.50 22.47
CA ALA A 95 32.22 -1.35 23.81
C ALA A 95 33.37 -1.36 24.84
N THR A 96 33.16 -0.69 25.95
CA THR A 96 34.04 -0.77 27.13
C THR A 96 33.85 -2.11 27.85
N PRO A 97 34.81 -2.54 28.74
CA PRO A 97 34.68 -3.80 29.46
C PRO A 97 33.41 -3.92 30.32
N ASP A 98 32.81 -2.83 30.73
CA ASP A 98 31.55 -2.76 31.47
C ASP A 98 30.32 -2.76 30.56
N GLY A 99 30.51 -2.96 29.24
CA GLY A 99 29.40 -3.14 28.26
C GLY A 99 28.84 -1.83 27.71
N LYS A 100 29.46 -0.69 27.94
CA LYS A 100 29.04 0.60 27.38
C LYS A 100 29.48 0.71 25.93
N LEU A 101 28.55 0.99 25.01
CA LEU A 101 28.84 1.25 23.60
C LEU A 101 29.65 2.55 23.46
N THR A 102 30.70 2.51 22.66
CA THR A 102 31.62 3.64 22.42
C THR A 102 31.67 4.09 20.97
N ALA A 103 31.13 3.32 20.02
CA ALA A 103 30.93 3.66 18.61
C ALA A 103 29.77 2.84 18.03
#